data_dc320d167af41611621022a419ecabda
#
_entry.id   dc320d167af41611621022a419ecabda
#
_cell.length_a   1.000
_cell.length_b   1.000
_cell.length_c   1.000
_cell.angle_alpha   90.00
_cell.angle_beta   90.00
_cell.angle_gamma   90.00
#
_symmetry.space_group_name_H-M   'P 1'
#
loop_
_entity.id
_entity.type
_entity.pdbx_description
1 polymer ?
#
loop_
_entity_poly.entity_id
_entity_poly.type
_entity_poly.pdbx_seq_one_letter_code
_entity_poly.pdbx_strand_id
1 'polypeptide(L)'
;MHTCTHALITCEDFRLHQRGDGRNYVADFIKELGGECDLITRGGAIQDLVRPQSEGFKDAVIRDLTVSVKKHSVTKIILLNHEDCGAYEAMDFEGRERELDQHAKDLKEAKEIVGEAFPGVEVLLYFAYLKEGTLDEFEIKPLAV
;
A
#
# COMPACT_ATOMS: atom_id res chain seq x y z
N MET A 1 12.02 -24.24 -1.92
CA MET A 1 11.91 -22.78 -1.76
C MET A 1 10.58 -22.31 -2.34
N HIS A 2 9.87 -21.49 -1.59
CA HIS A 2 8.61 -20.94 -2.05
C HIS A 2 8.87 -19.57 -2.69
N THR A 3 8.30 -19.33 -3.86
CA THR A 3 8.48 -18.08 -4.58
C THR A 3 7.13 -17.49 -4.96
N CYS A 4 7.04 -16.15 -5.01
CA CYS A 4 5.94 -15.43 -5.61
C CYS A 4 6.47 -14.17 -6.30
N THR A 5 5.69 -13.59 -7.19
CA THR A 5 6.15 -12.44 -7.97
C THR A 5 6.05 -11.13 -7.20
N HIS A 6 4.99 -10.96 -6.41
CA HIS A 6 4.63 -9.69 -5.81
C HIS A 6 4.71 -9.69 -4.29
N ALA A 7 5.07 -8.54 -3.73
CA ALA A 7 4.77 -8.17 -2.35
C ALA A 7 3.92 -6.90 -2.40
N LEU A 8 2.92 -6.81 -1.53
CA LEU A 8 1.97 -5.71 -1.48
C LEU A 8 1.95 -5.13 -0.08
N ILE A 9 2.21 -3.82 0.03
CA ILE A 9 1.98 -3.08 1.27
C ILE A 9 0.68 -2.30 1.14
N THR A 10 -0.23 -2.49 2.09
CA THR A 10 -1.52 -1.78 2.12
C THR A 10 -1.94 -1.50 3.56
N CYS A 11 -2.94 -0.63 3.72
CA CYS A 11 -3.48 -0.31 5.03
C CYS A 11 -4.27 -1.50 5.61
N GLU A 12 -4.27 -1.60 6.92
CA GLU A 12 -5.05 -2.59 7.65
C GLU A 12 -6.55 -2.30 7.70
N ASP A 13 -7.00 -1.16 7.16
CA ASP A 13 -8.41 -0.74 7.20
C ASP A 13 -9.34 -1.87 6.76
N PHE A 14 -10.30 -2.22 7.65
CA PHE A 14 -11.18 -3.36 7.41
C PHE A 14 -12.01 -3.24 6.14
N ARG A 15 -12.28 -2.01 5.68
CA ARG A 15 -13.08 -1.78 4.47
C ARG A 15 -12.42 -2.34 3.21
N LEU A 16 -11.09 -2.51 3.22
CA LEU A 16 -10.31 -3.06 2.11
C LEU A 16 -10.21 -4.57 2.13
N HIS A 17 -10.46 -5.19 3.28
CA HIS A 17 -10.21 -6.60 3.52
C HIS A 17 -11.51 -7.39 3.72
N GLN A 18 -11.52 -8.30 4.67
CA GLN A 18 -12.69 -9.15 4.92
C GLN A 18 -13.82 -8.34 5.55
N ARG A 19 -14.86 -8.09 4.79
CA ARG A 19 -16.03 -7.33 5.23
C ARG A 19 -17.19 -8.25 5.55
N GLY A 20 -18.14 -7.73 6.36
CA GLY A 20 -19.34 -8.49 6.71
C GLY A 20 -20.23 -8.81 5.53
N ASP A 21 -20.15 -8.07 4.43
CA ASP A 21 -20.90 -8.32 3.18
C ASP A 21 -20.18 -9.30 2.24
N GLY A 22 -19.06 -9.86 2.65
CA GLY A 22 -18.28 -10.81 1.86
C GLY A 22 -17.31 -10.18 0.86
N ARG A 23 -17.30 -8.85 0.71
CA ARG A 23 -16.34 -8.17 -0.15
C ARG A 23 -14.95 -8.20 0.45
N ASN A 24 -13.92 -8.26 -0.41
CA ASN A 24 -12.53 -8.08 -0.03
C ASN A 24 -11.79 -7.49 -1.22
N TYR A 25 -11.65 -6.18 -1.25
CA TYR A 25 -11.04 -5.45 -2.38
C TYR A 25 -9.59 -5.85 -2.62
N VAL A 26 -8.82 -6.01 -1.54
CA VAL A 26 -7.41 -6.38 -1.65
C VAL A 26 -7.27 -7.82 -2.16
N ALA A 27 -8.09 -8.75 -1.67
CA ALA A 27 -8.06 -10.13 -2.16
C ALA A 27 -8.40 -10.20 -3.65
N ASP A 28 -9.40 -9.42 -4.10
CA ASP A 28 -9.78 -9.37 -5.50
C ASP A 28 -8.65 -8.77 -6.34
N PHE A 29 -8.00 -7.73 -5.85
CA PHE A 29 -6.84 -7.13 -6.50
C PHE A 29 -5.69 -8.13 -6.63
N ILE A 30 -5.40 -8.90 -5.59
CA ILE A 30 -4.35 -9.92 -5.62
C ILE A 30 -4.68 -11.00 -6.66
N LYS A 31 -5.93 -11.38 -6.80
CA LYS A 31 -6.36 -12.32 -7.85
C LYS A 31 -6.05 -11.79 -9.25
N GLU A 32 -6.27 -10.51 -9.48
CA GLU A 32 -5.95 -9.86 -10.76
C GLU A 32 -4.45 -9.86 -11.04
N LEU A 33 -3.62 -9.86 -10.00
CA LEU A 33 -2.17 -9.93 -10.13
C LEU A 33 -1.63 -11.34 -10.39
N GLY A 34 -2.47 -12.36 -10.33
CA GLY A 34 -2.07 -13.75 -10.52
C GLY A 34 -2.33 -14.67 -9.33
N GLY A 35 -2.83 -14.14 -8.22
CA GLY A 35 -3.34 -14.92 -7.09
C GLY A 35 -2.35 -15.19 -5.96
N GLU A 36 -1.06 -14.96 -6.15
CA GLU A 36 -0.05 -15.19 -5.12
C GLU A 36 0.75 -13.93 -4.86
N CYS A 37 0.77 -13.52 -3.58
CA CYS A 37 1.38 -12.25 -3.18
C CYS A 37 1.67 -12.27 -1.69
N ASP A 38 2.86 -11.83 -1.29
CA ASP A 38 3.11 -11.54 0.11
C ASP A 38 2.31 -10.28 0.47
N LEU A 39 1.49 -10.36 1.50
CA LEU A 39 0.64 -9.25 1.92
C LEU A 39 1.12 -8.67 3.24
N ILE A 40 1.51 -7.40 3.22
CA ILE A 40 1.94 -6.66 4.39
C ILE A 40 0.89 -5.60 4.68
N THR A 41 0.25 -5.67 5.86
CA THR A 41 -0.77 -4.71 6.27
C THR A 41 -0.27 -3.87 7.46
N ARG A 42 -0.44 -2.56 7.35
CA ARG A 42 -0.06 -1.61 8.39
C ARG A 42 -1.03 -0.44 8.39
N GLY A 43 -1.29 0.15 9.56
CA GLY A 43 -2.04 1.40 9.61
C GLY A 43 -1.31 2.48 8.84
N GLY A 44 -1.98 3.08 7.83
CA GLY A 44 -1.37 4.10 6.98
C GLY A 44 -0.52 3.57 5.83
N ALA A 45 -0.49 2.25 5.61
CA ALA A 45 0.26 1.61 4.54
C ALA A 45 1.73 2.05 4.51
N ILE A 46 2.14 2.88 3.53
CA ILE A 46 3.54 3.29 3.37
C ILE A 46 3.93 4.52 4.22
N GLN A 47 3.04 5.02 5.07
CA GLN A 47 3.30 6.24 5.84
C GLN A 47 4.59 6.16 6.65
N ASP A 48 4.89 5.01 7.26
CA ASP A 48 6.10 4.84 8.06
C ASP A 48 7.39 4.81 7.25
N LEU A 49 7.31 4.69 5.93
CA LEU A 49 8.49 4.86 5.06
C LEU A 49 8.85 6.33 4.88
N VAL A 50 7.87 7.22 4.84
CA VAL A 50 8.08 8.65 4.55
C VAL A 50 8.01 9.53 5.80
N ARG A 51 7.18 9.16 6.77
CA ARG A 51 7.03 9.89 8.04
C ARG A 51 6.86 8.90 9.20
N PRO A 52 7.91 8.14 9.55
CA PRO A 52 7.80 7.19 10.66
C PRO A 52 7.51 7.96 11.96
N GLN A 53 6.46 7.55 12.66
CA GLN A 53 6.04 8.21 13.89
C GLN A 53 6.84 7.78 15.12
N SER A 54 7.65 6.76 14.97
CA SER A 54 8.54 6.29 16.02
C SER A 54 9.79 5.68 15.41
N GLU A 55 10.86 5.71 16.18
CA GLU A 55 12.12 5.08 15.79
C GLU A 55 11.90 3.58 15.55
N GLY A 56 12.47 3.08 14.46
CA GLY A 56 12.37 1.68 14.10
C GLY A 56 11.16 1.32 13.24
N PHE A 57 10.15 2.17 13.09
CA PHE A 57 8.97 1.86 12.26
C PHE A 57 9.33 1.71 10.79
N LYS A 58 10.18 2.60 10.28
CA LYS A 58 10.67 2.49 8.90
C LYS A 58 11.46 1.20 8.71
N ASP A 59 12.33 0.88 9.64
CA ASP A 59 13.17 -0.33 9.58
C ASP A 59 12.32 -1.59 9.61
N ALA A 60 11.19 -1.60 10.35
CA ALA A 60 10.27 -2.72 10.40
C ALA A 60 9.64 -2.97 9.03
N VAL A 61 9.22 -1.93 8.33
CA VAL A 61 8.65 -2.06 6.97
C VAL A 61 9.70 -2.59 6.01
N ILE A 62 10.91 -2.03 6.03
CA ILE A 62 12.01 -2.49 5.18
C ILE A 62 12.36 -3.95 5.48
N ARG A 63 12.35 -4.35 6.75
CA ARG A 63 12.61 -5.74 7.13
C ARG A 63 11.57 -6.69 6.54
N ASP A 64 10.28 -6.33 6.58
CA ASP A 64 9.22 -7.17 6.00
C ASP A 64 9.43 -7.33 4.49
N LEU A 65 9.75 -6.25 3.78
CA LEU A 65 10.06 -6.31 2.35
C LEU A 65 11.33 -7.12 2.08
N THR A 66 12.32 -7.04 2.96
CA THR A 66 13.55 -7.82 2.83
C THR A 66 13.26 -9.33 2.89
N VAL A 67 12.35 -9.74 3.77
CA VAL A 67 11.92 -11.15 3.83
C VAL A 67 11.30 -11.57 2.50
N SER A 68 10.39 -10.77 1.95
CA SER A 68 9.74 -11.07 0.67
C SER A 68 10.76 -11.19 -0.47
N VAL A 69 11.66 -10.24 -0.59
CA VAL A 69 12.65 -10.21 -1.67
C VAL A 69 13.65 -11.36 -1.54
N LYS A 70 14.15 -11.61 -0.34
CA LYS A 70 15.19 -12.61 -0.13
C LYS A 70 14.68 -14.04 -0.01
N LYS A 71 13.50 -14.23 0.60
CA LYS A 71 12.97 -15.58 0.87
C LYS A 71 12.00 -16.07 -0.18
N HIS A 72 11.22 -15.17 -0.78
CA HIS A 72 10.24 -15.53 -1.80
C HIS A 72 10.63 -15.06 -3.21
N SER A 73 11.80 -14.47 -3.37
CA SER A 73 12.33 -13.99 -4.66
C SER A 73 11.36 -13.01 -5.35
N VAL A 74 10.70 -12.18 -4.59
CA VAL A 74 9.77 -11.16 -5.10
C VAL A 74 10.53 -10.21 -6.03
N THR A 75 9.95 -9.94 -7.21
CA THR A 75 10.52 -9.05 -8.21
C THR A 75 9.72 -7.77 -8.39
N LYS A 76 8.52 -7.71 -7.83
CA LYS A 76 7.64 -6.54 -7.92
C LYS A 76 7.07 -6.21 -6.53
N ILE A 77 7.23 -4.97 -6.12
CA ILE A 77 6.67 -4.48 -4.85
C ILE A 77 5.59 -3.46 -5.21
N ILE A 78 4.39 -3.65 -4.66
CA ILE A 78 3.26 -2.75 -4.86
C ILE A 78 3.04 -1.96 -3.59
N LEU A 79 2.97 -0.63 -3.73
CA LEU A 79 2.65 0.29 -2.66
C LEU A 79 1.24 0.80 -2.90
N LEU A 80 0.33 0.48 -1.98
CA LEU A 80 -1.10 0.78 -2.11
C LEU A 80 -1.60 1.55 -0.89
N ASN A 81 -1.93 2.82 -1.10
CA ASN A 81 -2.63 3.64 -0.12
C ASN A 81 -4.12 3.73 -0.48
N HIS A 82 -4.93 4.23 0.43
CA HIS A 82 -6.37 4.38 0.17
C HIS A 82 -6.87 5.74 0.64
N GLU A 83 -7.94 6.18 0.01
CA GLU A 83 -8.65 7.40 0.37
C GLU A 83 -9.33 7.23 1.75
N ASP A 84 -9.43 8.31 2.51
CA ASP A 84 -10.04 8.33 3.84
C ASP A 84 -9.34 7.40 4.83
N CYS A 85 -8.01 7.51 4.88
CA CYS A 85 -7.18 6.70 5.77
C CYS A 85 -7.08 7.32 7.17
N GLY A 86 -7.50 6.55 8.20
CA GLY A 86 -7.45 7.02 9.58
C GLY A 86 -6.06 7.41 10.06
N ALA A 87 -5.01 6.76 9.56
CA ALA A 87 -3.64 7.11 9.92
C ALA A 87 -3.18 8.46 9.34
N TYR A 88 -3.90 8.99 8.34
CA TYR A 88 -3.66 10.30 7.75
C TYR A 88 -4.57 11.38 8.33
N GLU A 89 -5.50 11.03 9.20
CA GLU A 89 -6.50 11.95 9.77
C GLU A 89 -5.86 13.16 10.46
N ALA A 90 -4.73 12.97 11.12
CA ALA A 90 -4.01 14.04 11.82
C ALA A 90 -3.53 15.16 10.88
N MET A 91 -3.48 14.94 9.58
CA MET A 91 -3.08 15.94 8.60
C MET A 91 -4.21 16.93 8.27
N ASP A 92 -5.44 16.62 8.66
CA ASP A 92 -6.63 17.49 8.55
C ASP A 92 -6.75 18.14 7.16
N PHE A 93 -6.99 17.32 6.14
CA PHE A 93 -7.09 17.79 4.77
C PHE A 93 -8.31 18.69 4.53
N GLU A 94 -8.09 19.79 3.80
CA GLU A 94 -9.14 20.67 3.33
C GLU A 94 -9.74 20.11 2.02
N GLY A 95 -10.43 18.98 2.11
CA GLY A 95 -11.09 18.36 0.99
C GLY A 95 -10.30 17.22 0.33
N ARG A 96 -11.00 16.53 -0.56
CA ARG A 96 -10.51 15.32 -1.22
C ARG A 96 -9.25 15.54 -2.05
N GLU A 97 -9.18 16.63 -2.79
CA GLU A 97 -8.05 16.92 -3.66
C GLU A 97 -6.74 17.01 -2.90
N ARG A 98 -6.76 17.68 -1.72
CA ARG A 98 -5.58 17.80 -0.87
C ARG A 98 -5.13 16.46 -0.31
N GLU A 99 -6.08 15.63 0.07
CA GLU A 99 -5.79 14.28 0.53
C GLU A 99 -5.14 13.44 -0.57
N LEU A 100 -5.72 13.45 -1.77
CA LEU A 100 -5.17 12.71 -2.90
C LEU A 100 -3.76 13.18 -3.28
N ASP A 101 -3.52 14.49 -3.26
CA ASP A 101 -2.21 15.07 -3.53
C ASP A 101 -1.17 14.61 -2.52
N GLN A 102 -1.52 14.56 -1.24
CA GLN A 102 -0.61 14.12 -0.20
C GLN A 102 -0.27 12.64 -0.35
N HIS A 103 -1.27 11.80 -0.61
CA HIS A 103 -1.01 10.38 -0.86
C HIS A 103 -0.11 10.17 -2.08
N ALA A 104 -0.36 10.90 -3.15
CA ALA A 104 0.46 10.80 -4.36
C ALA A 104 1.91 11.18 -4.08
N LYS A 105 2.12 12.25 -3.36
CA LYS A 105 3.46 12.69 -2.95
C LYS A 105 4.16 11.63 -2.10
N ASP A 106 3.46 11.10 -1.12
CA ASP A 106 4.02 10.09 -0.22
C ASP A 106 4.36 8.79 -0.96
N LEU A 107 3.48 8.35 -1.85
CA LEU A 107 3.72 7.15 -2.63
C LEU A 107 4.95 7.30 -3.54
N LYS A 108 5.13 8.45 -4.16
CA LYS A 108 6.31 8.71 -5.00
C LYS A 108 7.60 8.73 -4.18
N GLU A 109 7.58 9.33 -3.00
CA GLU A 109 8.73 9.33 -2.10
C GLU A 109 9.03 7.91 -1.60
N ALA A 110 8.00 7.16 -1.21
CA ALA A 110 8.16 5.78 -0.79
C ALA A 110 8.74 4.91 -1.90
N LYS A 111 8.35 5.13 -3.15
CA LYS A 111 8.91 4.41 -4.30
C LYS A 111 10.42 4.62 -4.40
N GLU A 112 10.89 5.84 -4.19
CA GLU A 112 12.32 6.13 -4.20
C GLU A 112 13.04 5.41 -3.07
N ILE A 113 12.48 5.44 -1.86
CA ILE A 113 13.05 4.76 -0.69
C ILE A 113 13.16 3.26 -0.93
N VAL A 114 12.08 2.64 -1.40
CA VAL A 114 12.04 1.19 -1.66
C VAL A 114 12.97 0.83 -2.81
N GLY A 115 13.00 1.64 -3.88
CA GLY A 115 13.88 1.42 -5.02
C GLY A 115 15.35 1.46 -4.66
N GLU A 116 15.76 2.33 -3.74
CA GLU A 116 17.13 2.40 -3.24
C GLU A 116 17.47 1.18 -2.36
N ALA A 117 16.50 0.73 -1.56
CA ALA A 117 16.70 -0.42 -0.67
C ALA A 117 16.79 -1.75 -1.44
N PHE A 118 16.10 -1.86 -2.56
CA PHE A 118 15.99 -3.09 -3.34
C PHE A 118 16.27 -2.85 -4.83
N PRO A 119 17.54 -2.58 -5.19
CA PRO A 119 17.90 -2.39 -6.60
C PRO A 119 17.51 -3.61 -7.44
N GLY A 120 16.92 -3.36 -8.60
CA GLY A 120 16.47 -4.43 -9.49
C GLY A 120 15.06 -4.92 -9.26
N VAL A 121 14.41 -4.50 -8.18
CA VAL A 121 12.99 -4.81 -7.94
C VAL A 121 12.15 -3.67 -8.54
N GLU A 122 11.09 -4.02 -9.26
CA GLU A 122 10.15 -3.05 -9.81
C GLU A 122 9.19 -2.59 -8.71
N VAL A 123 9.01 -1.29 -8.55
CA VAL A 123 8.09 -0.71 -7.56
C VAL A 123 6.92 -0.07 -8.29
N LEU A 124 5.71 -0.54 -7.98
CA LEU A 124 4.47 -0.11 -8.61
C LEU A 124 3.60 0.64 -7.61
N LEU A 125 3.01 1.74 -8.04
CA LEU A 125 2.16 2.57 -7.19
C LEU A 125 0.69 2.42 -7.59
N TYR A 126 -0.14 2.11 -6.58
CA TYR A 126 -1.58 1.98 -6.73
C TYR A 126 -2.28 2.80 -5.64
N PHE A 127 -3.53 3.13 -5.90
CA PHE A 127 -4.35 3.84 -4.92
C PHE A 127 -5.78 3.29 -4.96
N ALA A 128 -6.37 3.13 -3.78
CA ALA A 128 -7.77 2.72 -3.65
C ALA A 128 -8.60 3.99 -3.47
N TYR A 129 -9.29 4.37 -4.55
CA TYR A 129 -10.15 5.54 -4.59
C TYR A 129 -11.55 5.16 -4.10
N LEU A 130 -12.16 6.01 -3.28
CA LEU A 130 -13.57 5.85 -2.93
C LEU A 130 -14.42 6.21 -4.14
N LYS A 131 -15.41 5.38 -4.42
CA LYS A 131 -16.43 5.72 -5.42
C LYS A 131 -17.26 6.88 -4.92
N GLU A 132 -17.58 7.80 -5.83
CA GLU A 132 -18.33 9.01 -5.51
C GLU A 132 -19.63 8.69 -4.76
N GLY A 133 -19.89 9.41 -3.68
CA GLY A 133 -21.08 9.23 -2.86
C GLY A 133 -21.04 8.05 -1.90
N THR A 134 -19.90 7.34 -1.80
CA THR A 134 -19.75 6.22 -0.89
C THR A 134 -18.61 6.46 0.10
N LEU A 135 -18.63 5.73 1.22
CA LEU A 135 -17.58 5.75 2.23
C LEU A 135 -16.92 4.37 2.40
N ASP A 136 -17.31 3.39 1.60
CA ASP A 136 -16.89 2.01 1.76
C ASP A 136 -16.74 1.23 0.46
N GLU A 137 -16.97 1.86 -0.68
CA GLU A 137 -16.78 1.25 -1.99
C GLU A 137 -15.52 1.82 -2.64
N PHE A 138 -14.56 0.95 -2.90
CA PHE A 138 -13.26 1.33 -3.44
C PHE A 138 -13.06 0.83 -4.85
N GLU A 139 -12.23 1.56 -5.59
CA GLU A 139 -11.70 1.13 -6.87
C GLU A 139 -10.19 1.24 -6.81
N ILE A 140 -9.47 0.13 -6.94
CA ILE A 140 -8.01 0.09 -6.89
C ILE A 140 -7.47 0.26 -8.32
N LYS A 141 -6.71 1.32 -8.53
CA LYS A 141 -6.13 1.66 -9.84
C LYS A 141 -4.68 2.08 -9.70
N PRO A 142 -3.88 1.96 -10.79
CA PRO A 142 -2.57 2.58 -10.80
C PRO A 142 -2.68 4.06 -10.45
N LEU A 143 -1.72 4.56 -9.67
CA LEU A 143 -1.69 5.97 -9.31
C LEU A 143 -1.52 6.81 -10.58
N ALA A 144 -2.41 7.80 -10.76
CA ALA A 144 -2.27 8.76 -11.86
C ALA A 144 -1.03 9.63 -11.61
N VAL A 145 -0.17 9.71 -12.62
CA VAL A 145 1.10 10.46 -12.53
C VAL A 145 0.91 11.84 -13.13
#